data_0eee163f3bad5441d2df124978e83d96
#
_entry.id   0eee163f3bad5441d2df124978e83d96
#
_cell.length_a   1.000
_cell.length_b   1.000
_cell.length_c   1.000
_cell.angle_alpha   90.00
_cell.angle_beta   90.00
_cell.angle_gamma   90.00
#
_symmetry.space_group_name_H-M   'P 1'
#
loop_
_entity.id
_entity.type
_entity.pdbx_description
1 polymer ?
#
loop_
_entity_poly.entity_id
_entity_poly.type
_entity_poly.pdbx_seq_one_letter_code
_entity_poly.pdbx_strand_id
1 'polypeptide(L)'
;FVDVMEMYDIDSPEDFMRTGDKTYLGVAAIDEIDEFTPIVEEDLNLDGVIKIKLINYFDRELNGLLIKSFEKSCDDNGINCTRCKYSSELIAYRGQGITTDQLTFLRNFEGVQSISDMPVLEFDEDSIQYAEDVAIKKPQDGINYPVVGILDSGIARIPHLAPWLCEDKATSFTDEDTDQKHGTFVSGIVEYGDELIDKECAGGQGCKLYDATVISKYYKTMYEDEVISNIREAISHK
;
A
#
# COMPACT_ATOMS: atom_id res chain seq x y z
N PHE A 1 -3.64 -12.07 30.38
CA PHE A 1 -3.29 -10.85 31.11
C PHE A 1 -3.68 -10.99 32.59
N VAL A 2 -4.91 -11.40 32.90
CA VAL A 2 -5.37 -11.70 34.27
C VAL A 2 -4.51 -12.78 34.90
N ASP A 3 -4.17 -13.83 34.16
CA ASP A 3 -3.29 -14.93 34.62
C ASP A 3 -1.87 -14.43 34.98
N VAL A 4 -1.35 -13.43 34.28
CA VAL A 4 -0.04 -12.83 34.59
C VAL A 4 -0.10 -11.99 35.86
N MET A 5 -1.21 -11.26 36.06
CA MET A 5 -1.41 -10.48 37.28
C MET A 5 -1.57 -11.37 38.51
N GLU A 6 -2.32 -12.49 38.40
CA GLU A 6 -2.48 -13.49 39.46
C GLU A 6 -1.19 -14.25 39.77
N MET A 7 -0.34 -14.53 38.75
CA MET A 7 0.91 -15.23 38.89
C MET A 7 1.98 -14.46 39.70
N TYR A 8 1.87 -13.14 39.76
CA TYR A 8 2.87 -12.30 40.42
C TYR A 8 2.42 -11.74 41.77
N ASP A 9 1.21 -12.08 42.26
CA ASP A 9 0.68 -11.65 43.60
C ASP A 9 1.01 -10.18 43.95
N ILE A 10 0.50 -9.28 43.08
CA ILE A 10 0.90 -7.88 43.06
C ILE A 10 0.14 -7.10 44.13
N ASP A 11 0.55 -7.22 45.40
CA ASP A 11 -0.01 -6.46 46.51
C ASP A 11 0.75 -5.17 46.82
N SER A 12 1.94 -4.96 46.24
CA SER A 12 2.68 -3.72 46.46
C SER A 12 3.60 -3.29 45.33
N PRO A 13 3.73 -1.96 45.06
CA PRO A 13 4.66 -1.42 44.09
C PRO A 13 6.14 -1.76 44.35
N GLU A 14 6.48 -2.10 45.58
CA GLU A 14 7.86 -2.33 46.02
C GLU A 14 8.37 -3.73 45.65
N ASP A 15 7.48 -4.71 45.57
CA ASP A 15 7.81 -6.04 45.09
C ASP A 15 8.15 -6.05 43.58
N PHE A 16 7.68 -5.11 42.85
CA PHE A 16 7.95 -4.86 41.44
C PHE A 16 9.41 -4.54 41.15
N MET A 17 10.07 -3.78 41.96
CA MET A 17 11.43 -3.34 41.73
C MET A 17 12.48 -4.45 41.96
N ARG A 18 12.09 -5.57 42.58
CA ARG A 18 13.01 -6.66 42.96
C ARG A 18 13.29 -7.67 41.87
N THR A 19 12.39 -7.86 40.92
CA THR A 19 12.50 -8.99 39.98
C THR A 19 13.36 -8.68 38.75
N GLY A 20 13.59 -7.41 38.40
CA GLY A 20 14.35 -7.04 37.19
C GLY A 20 13.76 -7.56 35.88
N ASP A 21 12.55 -8.11 35.92
CA ASP A 21 11.87 -8.70 34.78
C ASP A 21 11.24 -7.61 33.90
N LYS A 22 11.59 -7.60 32.61
CA LYS A 22 11.08 -6.63 31.63
C LYS A 22 9.58 -6.73 31.41
N THR A 23 9.00 -7.92 31.55
CA THR A 23 7.56 -8.18 31.47
C THR A 23 6.80 -7.37 32.53
N TYR A 24 7.37 -7.31 33.67
CA TYR A 24 6.88 -6.65 34.83
C TYR A 24 6.87 -5.13 34.71
N LEU A 25 7.95 -4.53 34.17
CA LEU A 25 7.99 -3.11 33.87
C LEU A 25 6.96 -2.72 32.81
N GLY A 26 6.70 -3.62 31.85
CA GLY A 26 5.65 -3.44 30.86
C GLY A 26 4.25 -3.40 31.48
N VAL A 27 3.97 -4.30 32.42
CA VAL A 27 2.68 -4.32 33.15
C VAL A 27 2.50 -3.08 34.03
N ALA A 28 3.57 -2.65 34.72
CA ALA A 28 3.55 -1.47 35.58
C ALA A 28 3.37 -0.14 34.80
N ALA A 29 3.62 -0.14 33.50
CA ALA A 29 3.43 1.03 32.64
C ALA A 29 1.99 1.15 32.09
N ILE A 30 1.12 0.19 32.39
CA ILE A 30 -0.27 0.22 31.94
C ILE A 30 -1.07 1.07 32.94
N ASP A 31 -1.60 2.19 32.44
CA ASP A 31 -2.41 3.13 33.21
C ASP A 31 -3.88 2.68 33.26
N GLU A 32 -4.41 2.19 32.13
CA GLU A 32 -5.80 1.79 31.99
C GLU A 32 -5.94 0.62 31.01
N ILE A 33 -6.92 -0.24 31.25
CA ILE A 33 -7.30 -1.34 30.35
C ILE A 33 -8.79 -1.24 30.10
N ASP A 34 -9.12 -0.82 28.89
CA ASP A 34 -10.50 -0.76 28.44
C ASP A 34 -10.84 -1.90 27.47
N GLU A 35 -12.14 -2.18 27.33
CA GLU A 35 -12.64 -3.05 26.29
C GLU A 35 -12.33 -2.45 24.91
N PHE A 36 -11.68 -3.23 24.06
CA PHE A 36 -11.35 -2.78 22.71
C PHE A 36 -12.61 -2.64 21.86
N THR A 37 -12.89 -1.43 21.39
CA THR A 37 -13.95 -1.16 20.42
C THR A 37 -13.34 -0.76 19.07
N PRO A 38 -13.83 -1.32 17.94
CA PRO A 38 -13.35 -0.93 16.62
C PRO A 38 -13.54 0.57 16.36
N ILE A 39 -12.55 1.20 15.75
CA ILE A 39 -12.66 2.57 15.27
C ILE A 39 -13.48 2.56 13.99
N VAL A 40 -14.64 3.22 14.01
CA VAL A 40 -15.50 3.36 12.83
C VAL A 40 -15.57 4.81 12.42
N GLU A 41 -15.33 5.11 11.15
CA GLU A 41 -15.43 6.45 10.59
C GLU A 41 -16.85 7.01 10.76
N GLU A 42 -16.97 8.27 11.18
CA GLU A 42 -18.28 8.87 11.53
C GLU A 42 -19.21 9.00 10.33
N ASP A 43 -18.66 9.42 9.17
CA ASP A 43 -19.40 9.67 7.93
C ASP A 43 -19.22 8.55 6.89
N LEU A 44 -19.16 7.28 7.34
CA LEU A 44 -18.91 6.11 6.49
C LEU A 44 -19.96 5.97 5.38
N ASN A 45 -19.50 5.93 4.12
CA ASN A 45 -20.35 5.78 2.94
C ASN A 45 -20.64 4.31 2.64
N LEU A 46 -21.76 3.77 3.10
CA LEU A 46 -22.15 2.37 2.88
C LEU A 46 -22.53 2.05 1.42
N ASP A 47 -22.88 3.05 0.61
CA ASP A 47 -23.12 2.88 -0.83
C ASP A 47 -21.81 2.75 -1.62
N GLY A 48 -20.68 3.09 -1.02
CA GLY A 48 -19.35 3.02 -1.58
C GLY A 48 -18.61 1.70 -1.29
N VAL A 49 -17.30 1.81 -1.26
CA VAL A 49 -16.39 0.73 -0.89
C VAL A 49 -15.78 1.05 0.45
N ILE A 50 -15.87 0.13 1.40
CA ILE A 50 -15.30 0.29 2.73
C ILE A 50 -14.04 -0.57 2.89
N LYS A 51 -13.14 -0.11 3.75
CA LYS A 51 -11.93 -0.79 4.20
C LYS A 51 -12.12 -1.31 5.61
N ILE A 52 -12.06 -2.61 5.78
CA ILE A 52 -12.16 -3.29 7.08
C ILE A 52 -10.78 -3.79 7.44
N LYS A 53 -10.20 -3.25 8.51
CA LYS A 53 -8.89 -3.63 9.00
C LYS A 53 -9.04 -4.55 10.21
N LEU A 54 -8.34 -5.69 10.19
CA LEU A 54 -8.28 -6.59 11.33
C LEU A 54 -7.04 -6.30 12.19
N ILE A 55 -7.14 -6.69 13.46
CA ILE A 55 -6.02 -6.65 14.40
C ILE A 55 -4.92 -7.59 13.90
N ASN A 56 -3.67 -7.11 13.91
CA ASN A 56 -2.51 -7.96 13.73
C ASN A 56 -1.93 -8.32 15.09
N TYR A 57 -2.04 -9.57 15.49
CA TYR A 57 -1.48 -10.08 16.75
C TYR A 57 0.03 -10.34 16.70
N PHE A 58 0.68 -10.07 15.55
CA PHE A 58 2.10 -10.40 15.32
C PHE A 58 2.43 -11.89 15.56
N ASP A 59 1.41 -12.73 15.55
CA ASP A 59 1.49 -14.18 15.62
C ASP A 59 0.80 -14.80 14.40
N ARG A 60 1.53 -15.69 13.71
CA ARG A 60 1.05 -16.28 12.44
C ARG A 60 -0.16 -17.20 12.63
N GLU A 61 -0.20 -17.95 13.74
CA GLU A 61 -1.27 -18.90 14.00
C GLU A 61 -2.55 -18.16 14.41
N LEU A 62 -2.43 -17.19 15.32
CA LEU A 62 -3.54 -16.35 15.75
C LEU A 62 -4.11 -15.53 14.59
N ASN A 63 -3.26 -14.91 13.77
CA ASN A 63 -3.70 -14.20 12.57
C ASN A 63 -4.39 -15.16 11.58
N GLY A 64 -3.90 -16.38 11.43
CA GLY A 64 -4.51 -17.39 10.58
C GLY A 64 -5.90 -17.83 11.07
N LEU A 65 -6.09 -17.94 12.38
CA LEU A 65 -7.39 -18.25 12.99
C LEU A 65 -8.36 -17.08 12.84
N LEU A 66 -7.89 -15.86 13.13
CA LEU A 66 -8.70 -14.66 12.97
C LEU A 66 -9.21 -14.50 11.53
N ILE A 67 -8.32 -14.62 10.54
CA ILE A 67 -8.65 -14.52 9.12
C ILE A 67 -9.73 -15.54 8.75
N LYS A 68 -9.52 -16.81 9.09
CA LYS A 68 -10.50 -17.88 8.78
C LYS A 68 -11.84 -17.64 9.47
N SER A 69 -11.83 -17.20 10.73
CA SER A 69 -13.05 -16.90 11.48
C SER A 69 -13.78 -15.72 10.85
N PHE A 70 -13.07 -14.66 10.48
CA PHE A 70 -13.65 -13.47 9.84
C PHE A 70 -14.27 -13.81 8.48
N GLU A 71 -13.52 -14.47 7.60
CA GLU A 71 -14.00 -14.87 6.27
C GLU A 71 -15.24 -15.75 6.35
N LYS A 72 -15.21 -16.77 7.22
CA LYS A 72 -16.39 -17.61 7.46
C LYS A 72 -17.58 -16.82 7.98
N SER A 73 -17.36 -15.91 8.92
CA SER A 73 -18.43 -15.10 9.48
C SER A 73 -19.02 -14.13 8.46
N CYS A 74 -18.21 -13.59 7.55
CA CYS A 74 -18.69 -12.81 6.42
C CYS A 74 -19.57 -13.65 5.50
N ASP A 75 -19.11 -14.86 5.14
CA ASP A 75 -19.89 -15.79 4.28
C ASP A 75 -21.22 -16.15 4.93
N ASP A 76 -21.22 -16.52 6.22
CA ASP A 76 -22.41 -16.93 6.97
C ASP A 76 -23.45 -15.76 7.10
N ASN A 77 -23.00 -14.51 7.04
CA ASN A 77 -23.85 -13.32 7.09
C ASN A 77 -24.08 -12.64 5.73
N GLY A 78 -23.65 -13.27 4.64
CA GLY A 78 -23.79 -12.75 3.29
C GLY A 78 -23.09 -11.41 3.06
N ILE A 79 -21.98 -11.17 3.77
CA ILE A 79 -21.17 -9.95 3.67
C ILE A 79 -20.16 -10.14 2.53
N ASN A 80 -20.25 -9.29 1.51
CA ASN A 80 -19.30 -9.33 0.39
C ASN A 80 -18.00 -8.65 0.75
N CYS A 81 -17.02 -9.45 1.21
CA CYS A 81 -15.69 -9.00 1.58
C CYS A 81 -14.62 -9.71 0.77
N THR A 82 -13.64 -8.94 0.27
CA THR A 82 -12.48 -9.46 -0.44
C THR A 82 -11.20 -9.01 0.23
N ARG A 83 -10.26 -9.92 0.46
CA ARG A 83 -8.98 -9.60 1.09
C ARG A 83 -8.12 -8.74 0.17
N CYS A 84 -7.65 -7.61 0.69
CA CYS A 84 -6.75 -6.71 -0.02
C CYS A 84 -5.30 -7.26 -0.01
N LYS A 85 -4.56 -7.00 -1.09
CA LYS A 85 -3.16 -7.45 -1.24
C LYS A 85 -2.16 -6.45 -0.64
N TYR A 86 -2.38 -6.03 0.61
CA TYR A 86 -1.40 -5.21 1.36
C TYR A 86 -0.21 -6.04 1.85
N SER A 87 0.61 -5.48 2.72
CA SER A 87 1.72 -6.21 3.34
C SER A 87 1.22 -7.37 4.22
N SER A 88 2.13 -8.27 4.63
CA SER A 88 1.79 -9.35 5.56
C SER A 88 1.36 -8.84 6.94
N GLU A 89 1.75 -7.62 7.28
CA GLU A 89 1.45 -6.99 8.56
C GLU A 89 0.12 -6.24 8.58
N LEU A 90 -0.46 -5.94 7.41
CA LEU A 90 -1.74 -5.26 7.29
C LEU A 90 -2.80 -6.23 6.77
N ILE A 91 -3.65 -6.69 7.69
CA ILE A 91 -4.77 -7.58 7.37
C ILE A 91 -5.98 -6.69 7.10
N ALA A 92 -6.31 -6.48 5.83
CA ALA A 92 -7.42 -5.62 5.43
C ALA A 92 -8.30 -6.28 4.37
N TYR A 93 -9.55 -5.91 4.38
CA TYR A 93 -10.58 -6.38 3.46
C TYR A 93 -11.31 -5.20 2.83
N ARG A 94 -11.65 -5.37 1.57
CA ARG A 94 -12.58 -4.52 0.82
C ARG A 94 -13.99 -5.05 1.04
N GLY A 95 -14.89 -4.23 1.57
CA GLY A 95 -16.32 -4.53 1.67
C GLY A 95 -17.10 -3.68 0.68
N GLN A 96 -18.12 -4.24 0.04
CA GLN A 96 -18.96 -3.52 -0.91
C GLN A 96 -20.44 -3.91 -0.75
N GLY A 97 -21.33 -2.91 -0.83
CA GLY A 97 -22.76 -3.12 -0.68
C GLY A 97 -23.13 -3.57 0.74
N ILE A 98 -22.49 -3.00 1.75
CA ILE A 98 -22.67 -3.35 3.16
C ILE A 98 -23.93 -2.67 3.70
N THR A 99 -24.84 -3.45 4.25
CA THR A 99 -26.03 -2.94 4.92
C THR A 99 -25.74 -2.46 6.35
N THR A 100 -26.65 -1.67 6.93
CA THR A 100 -26.52 -1.21 8.33
C THR A 100 -26.44 -2.37 9.33
N ASP A 101 -27.20 -3.45 9.09
CA ASP A 101 -27.16 -4.63 9.97
C ASP A 101 -25.82 -5.36 9.86
N GLN A 102 -25.28 -5.47 8.64
CA GLN A 102 -23.97 -6.05 8.39
C GLN A 102 -22.85 -5.19 8.98
N LEU A 103 -22.95 -3.85 8.91
CA LEU A 103 -22.01 -2.96 9.59
C LEU A 103 -22.05 -3.17 11.10
N THR A 104 -23.25 -3.32 11.68
CA THR A 104 -23.39 -3.60 13.11
C THR A 104 -22.74 -4.93 13.48
N PHE A 105 -22.89 -5.95 12.65
CA PHE A 105 -22.19 -7.23 12.82
C PHE A 105 -20.67 -7.06 12.78
N LEU A 106 -20.14 -6.35 11.78
CA LEU A 106 -18.70 -6.09 11.62
C LEU A 106 -18.10 -5.33 12.82
N ARG A 107 -18.85 -4.35 13.36
CA ARG A 107 -18.43 -3.60 14.55
C ARG A 107 -18.34 -4.46 15.81
N ASN A 108 -19.15 -5.52 15.90
CA ASN A 108 -19.19 -6.42 17.05
C ASN A 108 -18.30 -7.66 16.84
N PHE A 109 -17.62 -7.79 15.70
CA PHE A 109 -16.72 -8.91 15.46
C PHE A 109 -15.39 -8.67 16.19
N GLU A 110 -15.09 -9.53 17.16
CA GLU A 110 -13.82 -9.50 17.89
C GLU A 110 -12.63 -9.70 16.95
N GLY A 111 -11.85 -8.68 16.76
CA GLY A 111 -10.70 -8.71 15.84
C GLY A 111 -10.80 -7.72 14.68
N VAL A 112 -11.92 -7.05 14.49
CA VAL A 112 -11.98 -5.85 13.64
C VAL A 112 -11.30 -4.69 14.37
N GLN A 113 -10.29 -4.09 13.76
CA GLN A 113 -9.55 -2.94 14.30
C GLN A 113 -10.19 -1.62 13.91
N SER A 114 -10.53 -1.46 12.63
CA SER A 114 -11.18 -0.25 12.13
C SER A 114 -12.00 -0.52 10.87
N ILE A 115 -12.98 0.33 10.65
CA ILE A 115 -13.82 0.37 9.45
C ILE A 115 -13.82 1.83 8.97
N SER A 116 -13.41 2.06 7.74
CA SER A 116 -13.37 3.38 7.09
C SER A 116 -13.80 3.28 5.64
N ASP A 117 -14.00 4.41 4.99
CA ASP A 117 -14.08 4.42 3.53
C ASP A 117 -12.78 3.92 2.93
N MET A 118 -12.86 3.22 1.80
CA MET A 118 -11.66 2.86 1.03
C MET A 118 -11.10 4.13 0.39
N PRO A 119 -9.84 4.51 0.68
CA PRO A 119 -9.26 5.71 0.08
C PRO A 119 -9.29 5.65 -1.45
N VAL A 120 -9.64 6.78 -2.05
CA VAL A 120 -9.63 6.99 -3.50
C VAL A 120 -8.44 7.87 -3.84
N LEU A 121 -7.61 7.41 -4.78
CA LEU A 121 -6.49 8.17 -5.30
C LEU A 121 -6.94 8.88 -6.57
N GLU A 122 -6.71 10.19 -6.62
CA GLU A 122 -6.96 11.03 -7.80
C GLU A 122 -5.65 11.33 -8.50
N PHE A 123 -5.66 11.23 -9.83
CA PHE A 123 -4.49 11.50 -10.65
C PHE A 123 -4.76 12.75 -11.48
N ASP A 124 -4.00 13.83 -11.20
CA ASP A 124 -4.08 15.11 -11.91
C ASP A 124 -2.91 15.25 -12.89
N GLU A 125 -3.24 15.50 -14.17
CA GLU A 125 -2.28 15.61 -15.27
C GLU A 125 -2.00 17.07 -15.68
N ASP A 126 -2.65 18.06 -15.07
CA ASP A 126 -2.67 19.43 -15.58
C ASP A 126 -1.34 20.21 -15.46
N SER A 127 -0.30 19.63 -14.82
CA SER A 127 0.98 20.31 -14.54
C SER A 127 2.17 19.88 -15.39
N ILE A 128 1.98 19.08 -16.44
CA ILE A 128 3.09 18.55 -17.26
C ILE A 128 3.66 19.64 -18.17
N GLN A 129 4.94 19.96 -17.99
CA GLN A 129 5.72 20.83 -18.87
C GLN A 129 6.63 20.00 -19.76
N TYR A 130 6.69 20.35 -21.04
CA TYR A 130 7.61 19.74 -21.99
C TYR A 130 8.85 20.61 -22.16
N ALA A 131 10.04 20.01 -22.07
CA ALA A 131 11.27 20.71 -22.42
C ALA A 131 11.52 20.59 -23.92
N GLU A 132 11.82 21.73 -24.55
CA GLU A 132 12.29 21.80 -25.94
C GLU A 132 13.84 21.82 -25.92
N ASP A 133 14.47 21.22 -26.96
CA ASP A 133 15.92 21.30 -27.22
C ASP A 133 16.87 20.52 -26.31
N VAL A 134 16.47 19.45 -25.69
CA VAL A 134 17.38 18.54 -24.98
C VAL A 134 18.01 17.53 -25.96
N ALA A 135 19.34 17.40 -25.93
CA ALA A 135 20.06 16.46 -26.81
C ALA A 135 19.75 14.99 -26.45
N ILE A 136 19.51 14.16 -27.48
CA ILE A 136 19.23 12.73 -27.25
C ILE A 136 20.48 12.01 -26.77
N LYS A 137 20.44 11.45 -25.56
CA LYS A 137 21.46 10.53 -25.02
C LYS A 137 21.16 9.10 -25.43
N LYS A 138 22.20 8.29 -25.51
CA LYS A 138 22.11 6.85 -25.77
C LYS A 138 22.99 6.07 -24.80
N PRO A 139 22.56 4.89 -24.37
CA PRO A 139 23.43 3.98 -23.63
C PRO A 139 24.71 3.69 -24.41
N GLN A 140 25.83 3.62 -23.69
CA GLN A 140 27.11 3.24 -24.25
C GLN A 140 27.31 1.72 -24.15
N ASP A 141 27.93 1.12 -25.16
CA ASP A 141 28.22 -0.30 -25.17
C ASP A 141 29.19 -0.68 -24.03
N GLY A 142 28.91 -1.80 -23.39
CA GLY A 142 29.76 -2.34 -22.31
C GLY A 142 29.56 -1.70 -20.93
N ILE A 143 28.69 -0.71 -20.79
CA ILE A 143 28.31 -0.16 -19.49
C ILE A 143 27.09 -0.90 -18.94
N ASN A 144 27.18 -1.34 -17.68
CA ASN A 144 26.06 -1.90 -16.95
C ASN A 144 25.31 -0.79 -16.22
N TYR A 145 24.19 -0.36 -16.77
CA TYR A 145 23.37 0.69 -16.21
C TYR A 145 22.45 0.14 -15.12
N PRO A 146 22.21 0.90 -14.03
CA PRO A 146 21.17 0.55 -13.07
C PRO A 146 19.81 0.56 -13.76
N VAL A 147 18.87 -0.24 -13.24
CA VAL A 147 17.48 -0.27 -13.71
C VAL A 147 16.59 0.46 -12.72
N VAL A 148 15.83 1.43 -13.20
CA VAL A 148 14.84 2.19 -12.43
C VAL A 148 13.45 1.81 -12.90
N GLY A 149 12.61 1.31 -11.99
CA GLY A 149 11.21 1.02 -12.27
C GLY A 149 10.36 2.29 -12.16
N ILE A 150 9.60 2.58 -13.19
CA ILE A 150 8.64 3.70 -13.23
C ILE A 150 7.24 3.12 -13.06
N LEU A 151 6.70 3.24 -11.86
CA LEU A 151 5.36 2.78 -11.49
C LEU A 151 4.37 3.94 -11.72
N ASP A 152 3.84 4.02 -12.93
CA ASP A 152 3.07 5.18 -13.39
C ASP A 152 2.02 4.79 -14.45
N SER A 153 1.62 5.73 -15.29
CA SER A 153 0.66 5.55 -16.39
C SER A 153 1.27 4.95 -17.66
N GLY A 154 2.54 4.54 -17.62
CA GLY A 154 3.29 3.99 -18.74
C GLY A 154 4.26 4.98 -19.38
N ILE A 155 5.19 4.47 -20.20
CA ILE A 155 6.25 5.25 -20.84
C ILE A 155 6.11 5.20 -22.36
N ALA A 156 5.96 6.36 -22.99
CA ALA A 156 5.93 6.45 -24.45
C ALA A 156 7.33 6.21 -25.06
N ARG A 157 7.38 5.50 -26.19
CA ARG A 157 8.61 5.24 -26.93
C ARG A 157 9.05 6.45 -27.77
N ILE A 158 9.25 7.60 -27.11
CA ILE A 158 9.80 8.78 -27.77
C ILE A 158 11.31 8.64 -28.02
N PRO A 159 11.91 9.37 -28.98
CA PRO A 159 13.32 9.23 -29.35
C PRO A 159 14.30 9.37 -28.18
N HIS A 160 13.98 10.19 -27.18
CA HIS A 160 14.81 10.42 -26.00
C HIS A 160 14.82 9.23 -25.04
N LEU A 161 13.69 8.56 -24.84
CA LEU A 161 13.53 7.49 -23.86
C LEU A 161 13.68 6.08 -24.47
N ALA A 162 13.34 5.90 -25.76
CA ALA A 162 13.36 4.60 -26.40
C ALA A 162 14.69 3.82 -26.25
N PRO A 163 15.89 4.45 -26.29
CA PRO A 163 17.17 3.76 -26.10
C PRO A 163 17.39 3.26 -24.66
N TRP A 164 16.70 3.84 -23.70
CA TRP A 164 16.83 3.57 -22.27
C TRP A 164 15.80 2.57 -21.74
N LEU A 165 14.71 2.34 -22.50
CA LEU A 165 13.68 1.40 -22.09
C LEU A 165 14.22 -0.04 -22.05
N CYS A 166 13.85 -0.77 -21.01
CA CYS A 166 14.00 -2.22 -20.96
C CYS A 166 13.16 -2.87 -22.06
N GLU A 167 13.53 -4.09 -22.47
CA GLU A 167 12.74 -4.87 -23.45
C GLU A 167 11.43 -5.34 -22.83
N ASP A 168 11.48 -5.75 -21.56
CA ASP A 168 10.34 -6.19 -20.79
C ASP A 168 9.65 -5.00 -20.09
N LYS A 169 8.33 -5.08 -19.97
CA LYS A 169 7.50 -4.15 -19.20
C LYS A 169 6.51 -4.92 -18.34
N ALA A 170 6.08 -4.34 -17.23
CA ALA A 170 4.99 -4.86 -16.42
C ALA A 170 3.76 -3.98 -16.60
N THR A 171 2.67 -4.55 -17.09
CA THR A 171 1.40 -3.84 -17.22
C THR A 171 0.24 -4.82 -17.18
N SER A 172 -0.80 -4.45 -16.43
CA SER A 172 -2.11 -5.11 -16.46
C SER A 172 -3.06 -4.44 -17.48
N PHE A 173 -2.60 -3.39 -18.17
CA PHE A 173 -3.39 -2.59 -19.09
C PHE A 173 -2.90 -2.74 -20.51
N THR A 174 -3.82 -2.60 -21.47
CA THR A 174 -3.47 -2.50 -22.90
C THR A 174 -2.95 -1.08 -23.21
N ASP A 175 -2.20 -0.92 -24.28
CA ASP A 175 -1.70 0.41 -24.70
C ASP A 175 -2.86 1.40 -24.98
N GLU A 176 -4.04 0.88 -25.32
CA GLU A 176 -5.26 1.69 -25.50
C GLU A 176 -5.84 2.18 -24.16
N ASP A 177 -5.53 1.50 -23.06
CA ASP A 177 -6.03 1.79 -21.72
C ASP A 177 -5.09 2.70 -20.93
N THR A 178 -3.99 3.16 -21.52
CA THR A 178 -2.98 3.99 -20.86
C THR A 178 -2.90 5.40 -21.47
N ASP A 179 -2.67 6.40 -20.63
CA ASP A 179 -2.20 7.72 -21.05
C ASP A 179 -0.76 7.91 -20.57
N GLN A 180 0.18 7.64 -21.45
CA GLN A 180 1.60 7.58 -21.14
C GLN A 180 2.25 8.95 -20.88
N LYS A 181 1.48 10.05 -20.81
CA LYS A 181 2.04 11.41 -20.64
C LYS A 181 2.81 11.54 -19.33
N HIS A 182 2.16 11.24 -18.20
CA HIS A 182 2.76 11.44 -16.89
C HIS A 182 3.97 10.53 -16.67
N GLY A 183 3.86 9.23 -16.95
CA GLY A 183 4.99 8.30 -16.82
C GLY A 183 6.14 8.64 -17.77
N THR A 184 5.85 9.17 -18.97
CA THR A 184 6.87 9.69 -19.89
C THR A 184 7.56 10.91 -19.31
N PHE A 185 6.82 11.84 -18.73
CA PHE A 185 7.36 13.02 -18.06
C PHE A 185 8.28 12.63 -16.90
N VAL A 186 7.81 11.76 -16.00
CA VAL A 186 8.61 11.27 -14.86
C VAL A 186 9.88 10.57 -15.35
N SER A 187 9.76 9.73 -16.40
CA SER A 187 10.92 9.07 -17.03
C SER A 187 11.91 10.08 -17.63
N GLY A 188 11.40 11.15 -18.21
CA GLY A 188 12.21 12.26 -18.72
C GLY A 188 13.01 12.94 -17.60
N ILE A 189 12.41 13.19 -16.46
CA ILE A 189 13.11 13.76 -15.29
C ILE A 189 14.18 12.79 -14.79
N VAL A 190 13.86 11.50 -14.69
CA VAL A 190 14.81 10.48 -14.19
C VAL A 190 16.04 10.38 -15.11
N GLU A 191 15.87 10.43 -16.41
CA GLU A 191 16.97 10.24 -17.39
C GLU A 191 17.67 11.54 -17.79
N TYR A 192 16.96 12.67 -17.79
CA TYR A 192 17.44 13.97 -18.29
C TYR A 192 17.37 15.09 -17.24
N GLY A 193 17.18 14.76 -15.97
CA GLY A 193 17.02 15.78 -14.92
C GLY A 193 18.21 16.74 -14.81
N ASP A 194 19.43 16.22 -15.01
CA ASP A 194 20.65 17.01 -14.96
C ASP A 194 20.70 18.07 -16.06
N GLU A 195 20.35 17.66 -17.28
CA GLU A 195 20.29 18.56 -18.44
C GLU A 195 19.17 19.59 -18.32
N LEU A 196 18.03 19.17 -17.73
CA LEU A 196 16.88 20.08 -17.53
C LEU A 196 17.17 21.23 -16.55
N ILE A 197 18.05 20.99 -15.57
CA ILE A 197 18.40 22.01 -14.55
C ILE A 197 19.79 22.62 -14.76
N ASP A 198 20.49 22.25 -15.85
CA ASP A 198 21.85 22.68 -16.18
C ASP A 198 22.81 22.47 -14.99
N LYS A 199 22.72 21.28 -14.36
CA LYS A 199 23.57 20.86 -13.24
C LYS A 199 23.95 19.41 -13.42
N GLU A 200 25.21 19.09 -13.16
CA GLU A 200 25.68 17.73 -13.08
C GLU A 200 25.51 17.21 -11.65
N CYS A 201 24.65 16.20 -11.49
CA CYS A 201 24.49 15.49 -10.24
C CYS A 201 25.43 14.27 -10.21
N ALA A 202 25.85 13.85 -9.02
CA ALA A 202 26.74 12.71 -8.88
C ALA A 202 26.08 11.43 -9.45
N GLY A 203 26.69 10.85 -10.48
CA GLY A 203 26.24 9.60 -11.07
C GLY A 203 25.59 9.68 -12.46
N GLY A 204 25.60 10.82 -13.11
CA GLY A 204 24.92 11.16 -14.37
C GLY A 204 25.24 10.35 -15.62
N GLN A 205 25.40 9.03 -15.52
CA GLN A 205 25.58 8.16 -16.71
C GLN A 205 24.26 7.64 -17.31
N GLY A 206 23.13 7.95 -16.68
CA GLY A 206 21.82 7.45 -17.06
C GLY A 206 21.44 6.12 -16.41
N CYS A 207 20.24 5.63 -16.71
CA CYS A 207 19.71 4.37 -16.20
C CYS A 207 18.82 3.69 -17.24
N LYS A 208 18.62 2.39 -17.10
CA LYS A 208 17.59 1.67 -17.84
C LYS A 208 16.25 1.89 -17.15
N LEU A 209 15.23 2.19 -17.94
CA LEU A 209 13.88 2.46 -17.49
C LEU A 209 13.01 1.20 -17.66
N TYR A 210 12.48 0.71 -16.56
CA TYR A 210 11.53 -0.39 -16.58
C TYR A 210 10.11 0.18 -16.47
N ASP A 211 9.34 0.02 -17.55
CA ASP A 211 7.96 0.49 -17.62
C ASP A 211 7.05 -0.42 -16.82
N ALA A 212 6.54 0.09 -15.70
CA ALA A 212 5.57 -0.58 -14.85
C ALA A 212 4.28 0.24 -14.80
N THR A 213 3.40 -0.01 -15.78
CA THR A 213 2.12 0.70 -15.87
C THR A 213 1.15 0.19 -14.82
N VAL A 214 0.85 1.01 -13.82
CA VAL A 214 -0.02 0.69 -12.67
C VAL A 214 -1.30 1.52 -12.64
N ILE A 215 -1.40 2.55 -13.49
CA ILE A 215 -2.51 3.49 -13.58
C ILE A 215 -3.11 3.45 -15.00
N SER A 216 -4.44 3.32 -15.09
CA SER A 216 -5.18 3.36 -16.36
C SER A 216 -5.71 4.75 -16.66
N LYS A 217 -5.74 5.14 -17.94
CA LYS A 217 -6.32 6.42 -18.40
C LYS A 217 -7.83 6.56 -18.17
N TYR A 218 -8.53 5.44 -18.06
CA TYR A 218 -9.99 5.45 -17.87
C TYR A 218 -10.40 5.76 -16.44
N TYR A 219 -9.47 5.60 -15.49
CA TYR A 219 -9.75 5.84 -14.09
C TYR A 219 -8.97 7.07 -13.63
N LYS A 220 -9.62 8.24 -13.73
CA LYS A 220 -9.11 9.44 -13.05
C LYS A 220 -8.97 9.22 -11.55
N THR A 221 -9.76 8.28 -11.04
CA THR A 221 -9.77 7.87 -9.65
C THR A 221 -9.67 6.36 -9.57
N MET A 222 -8.81 5.84 -8.69
CA MET A 222 -8.69 4.41 -8.39
C MET A 222 -8.73 4.21 -6.88
N TYR A 223 -9.32 3.13 -6.44
CA TYR A 223 -9.25 2.76 -5.03
C TYR A 223 -7.82 2.34 -4.65
N GLU A 224 -7.43 2.67 -3.41
CA GLU A 224 -6.09 2.39 -2.89
C GLU A 224 -5.67 0.92 -3.05
N ASP A 225 -6.57 -0.01 -2.77
CA ASP A 225 -6.31 -1.44 -2.85
C ASP A 225 -6.05 -1.93 -4.29
N GLU A 226 -6.67 -1.31 -5.29
CA GLU A 226 -6.45 -1.60 -6.71
C GLU A 226 -5.05 -1.14 -7.15
N VAL A 227 -4.67 0.09 -6.80
CA VAL A 227 -3.33 0.61 -7.09
C VAL A 227 -2.24 -0.24 -6.45
N ILE A 228 -2.41 -0.59 -5.17
CA ILE A 228 -1.46 -1.46 -4.46
C ILE A 228 -1.38 -2.85 -5.11
N SER A 229 -2.51 -3.40 -5.55
CA SER A 229 -2.52 -4.69 -6.28
C SER A 229 -1.71 -4.61 -7.56
N ASN A 230 -1.88 -3.55 -8.36
CA ASN A 230 -1.14 -3.33 -9.62
C ASN A 230 0.36 -3.15 -9.36
N ILE A 231 0.74 -2.37 -8.34
CA ILE A 231 2.14 -2.20 -7.93
C ILE A 231 2.77 -3.55 -7.56
N ARG A 232 2.08 -4.36 -6.75
CA ARG A 232 2.60 -5.68 -6.34
C ARG A 232 2.74 -6.64 -7.51
N GLU A 233 1.80 -6.62 -8.44
CA GLU A 233 1.89 -7.41 -9.67
C GLU A 233 3.10 -6.97 -10.50
N ALA A 234 3.28 -5.67 -10.73
CA ALA A 234 4.41 -5.12 -11.47
C ALA A 234 5.77 -5.51 -10.85
N ILE A 235 5.89 -5.47 -9.51
CA ILE A 235 7.12 -5.87 -8.80
C ILE A 235 7.35 -7.39 -8.91
N SER A 236 6.29 -8.20 -8.94
CA SER A 236 6.40 -9.67 -8.96
C SER A 236 6.82 -10.20 -10.34
N HIS A 237 6.72 -9.41 -11.40
CA HIS A 237 7.17 -9.78 -12.76
C HIS A 237 8.69 -9.69 -12.97
N LYS A 238 9.43 -9.25 -11.96
CA LYS A 238 10.90 -9.27 -11.92
C LYS A 238 11.42 -10.35 -10.98
#